data_8f67ff1b00fa5e143ec19fb0994c053a
#
_entry.id   8f67ff1b00fa5e143ec19fb0994c053a
#
_cell.length_a   1.000
_cell.length_b   1.000
_cell.length_c   1.000
_cell.angle_alpha   90.00
_cell.angle_beta   90.00
_cell.angle_gamma   90.00
#
_symmetry.space_group_name_H-M   'P 1'
#
loop_
_entity.id
_entity.type
_entity.pdbx_description
1 polymer ?
#
loop_
_entity_poly.entity_id
_entity_poly.type
_entity_poly.pdbx_seq_one_letter_code
_entity_poly.pdbx_strand_id
1 'polypeptide(L)'
;INALAAADRVIIPVQAHYLSAKGLEQLLQTIAKVRRQMNPKLKIDGILMTMVDGRTNNAKEITTLIRETYGGKIKVFETAIPHSVRAAEASLTGKSIFEYDPGGKVAQAYRALTKEGLQLEKQRQKAKSDLLR
;
A
#
# COMPACT_ATOMS: atom_id res chain seq x y z
N ILE A 1 0.27 15.82 7.58
CA ILE A 1 -0.17 16.90 6.68
C ILE A 1 0.98 17.41 5.81
N ASN A 2 2.13 17.70 6.41
CA ASN A 2 3.28 18.21 5.63
C ASN A 2 3.74 17.20 4.57
N ALA A 3 3.79 15.92 4.89
CA ALA A 3 4.16 14.89 3.94
C ALA A 3 3.16 14.80 2.78
N LEU A 4 1.87 14.87 3.07
CA LEU A 4 0.82 14.83 2.05
C LEU A 4 0.84 16.08 1.17
N ALA A 5 1.16 17.24 1.74
CA ALA A 5 1.25 18.48 0.98
C ALA A 5 2.42 18.46 -0.02
N ALA A 6 3.49 17.75 0.30
CA ALA A 6 4.70 17.66 -0.54
C ALA A 6 4.70 16.47 -1.49
N ALA A 7 3.91 15.42 -1.23
CA ALA A 7 3.93 14.18 -1.98
C ALA A 7 3.24 14.30 -3.33
N ASP A 8 3.68 13.52 -4.29
CA ASP A 8 3.00 13.36 -5.57
C ASP A 8 1.98 12.22 -5.49
N ARG A 9 2.29 11.16 -4.75
CA ARG A 9 1.50 9.95 -4.63
C ARG A 9 1.59 9.37 -3.24
N VAL A 10 0.55 8.62 -2.85
CA VAL A 10 0.45 8.00 -1.53
C VAL A 10 0.10 6.53 -1.69
N ILE A 11 0.83 5.67 -0.97
CA ILE A 11 0.43 4.29 -0.71
C ILE A 11 -0.03 4.23 0.75
N ILE A 12 -1.21 3.66 0.99
CA ILE A 12 -1.79 3.58 2.33
C ILE A 12 -1.59 2.15 2.87
N PRO A 13 -0.66 1.92 3.80
CA PRO A 13 -0.53 0.62 4.43
C PRO A 13 -1.62 0.43 5.48
N VAL A 14 -2.24 -0.74 5.48
CA VAL A 14 -3.28 -1.12 6.42
C VAL A 14 -2.91 -2.47 7.04
N GLN A 15 -2.82 -2.51 8.37
CA GLN A 15 -2.53 -3.75 9.09
C GLN A 15 -3.79 -4.61 9.19
N ALA A 16 -3.65 -5.89 8.80
CA ALA A 16 -4.78 -6.80 8.76
C ALA A 16 -5.35 -7.17 10.15
N HIS A 17 -4.56 -6.99 11.22
CA HIS A 17 -5.00 -7.30 12.59
C HIS A 17 -5.70 -6.14 13.30
N TYR A 18 -5.40 -4.92 12.90
CA TYR A 18 -5.85 -3.71 13.57
C TYR A 18 -6.59 -2.80 12.62
N LEU A 19 -7.49 -3.37 11.83
CA LEU A 19 -8.29 -2.55 10.95
C LEU A 19 -9.24 -1.71 11.78
N SER A 20 -8.94 -0.43 11.87
CA SER A 20 -9.90 0.56 12.27
C SER A 20 -10.53 1.14 11.00
N ALA A 21 -11.74 0.72 10.70
CA ALA A 21 -12.48 1.29 9.57
C ALA A 21 -12.60 2.79 9.72
N LYS A 22 -12.81 3.26 10.94
CA LYS A 22 -12.89 4.69 11.26
C LYS A 22 -11.57 5.40 11.01
N GLY A 23 -10.43 4.79 11.38
CA GLY A 23 -9.10 5.35 11.14
C GLY A 23 -8.78 5.49 9.66
N LEU A 24 -9.10 4.49 8.87
CA LEU A 24 -8.94 4.54 7.42
C LEU A 24 -9.83 5.61 6.80
N GLU A 25 -11.09 5.69 7.22
CA GLU A 25 -12.02 6.71 6.76
C GLU A 25 -11.51 8.11 7.08
N GLN A 26 -11.01 8.34 8.29
CA GLN A 26 -10.44 9.62 8.70
C GLN A 26 -9.22 10.00 7.87
N LEU A 27 -8.35 9.02 7.58
CA LEU A 27 -7.18 9.27 6.74
C LEU A 27 -7.58 9.65 5.32
N LEU A 28 -8.57 8.96 4.75
CA LEU A 28 -9.08 9.28 3.41
C LEU A 28 -9.71 10.68 3.37
N GLN A 29 -10.41 11.07 4.42
CA GLN A 29 -10.97 12.43 4.54
C GLN A 29 -9.85 13.46 4.62
N THR A 30 -8.77 13.19 5.37
CA THR A 30 -7.61 14.07 5.47
C THR A 30 -6.93 14.23 4.12
N ILE A 31 -6.75 13.15 3.38
CA ILE A 31 -6.16 13.20 2.04
C ILE A 31 -7.03 14.02 1.10
N ALA A 32 -8.34 13.83 1.13
CA ALA A 32 -9.28 14.61 0.32
C ALA A 32 -9.20 16.11 0.64
N LYS A 33 -9.07 16.45 1.93
CA LYS A 33 -8.93 17.85 2.37
C LYS A 33 -7.63 18.46 1.88
N VAL A 34 -6.50 17.74 1.98
CA VAL A 34 -5.21 18.20 1.50
C VAL A 34 -5.25 18.42 -0.03
N ARG A 35 -5.90 17.51 -0.77
CA ARG A 35 -6.05 17.67 -2.22
C ARG A 35 -6.83 18.92 -2.60
N ARG A 36 -7.85 19.27 -1.84
CA ARG A 36 -8.65 20.47 -2.12
C ARG A 36 -7.96 21.76 -1.75
N GLN A 37 -7.18 21.78 -0.66
CA GLN A 37 -6.66 23.00 -0.06
C GLN A 37 -5.20 23.28 -0.37
N MET A 38 -4.38 22.24 -0.54
CA MET A 38 -2.92 22.39 -0.61
C MET A 38 -2.28 21.73 -1.82
N ASN A 39 -2.75 20.55 -2.23
CA ASN A 39 -2.07 19.73 -3.22
C ASN A 39 -3.07 19.04 -4.16
N PRO A 40 -3.61 19.75 -5.15
CA PRO A 40 -4.59 19.17 -6.06
C PRO A 40 -4.08 18.01 -6.90
N LYS A 41 -2.76 17.88 -7.04
CA LYS A 41 -2.13 16.82 -7.84
C LYS A 41 -1.89 15.53 -7.06
N LEU A 42 -2.10 15.54 -5.75
CA LEU A 42 -1.91 14.36 -4.91
C LEU A 42 -2.83 13.23 -5.36
N LYS A 43 -2.25 12.04 -5.58
CA LYS A 43 -2.99 10.86 -5.99
C LYS A 43 -2.74 9.71 -5.02
N ILE A 44 -3.75 8.86 -4.85
CA ILE A 44 -3.63 7.64 -4.08
C ILE A 44 -3.28 6.50 -5.04
N ASP A 45 -2.11 5.88 -4.84
CA ASP A 45 -1.69 4.73 -5.64
C ASP A 45 -2.46 3.47 -5.27
N GLY A 46 -2.76 3.31 -4.00
CA GLY A 46 -3.56 2.19 -3.54
C GLY A 46 -3.42 1.92 -2.06
N ILE A 47 -4.21 0.95 -1.61
CA ILE A 47 -4.15 0.41 -0.26
C ILE A 47 -3.30 -0.85 -0.31
N LEU A 48 -2.32 -0.94 0.59
CA LEU A 48 -1.42 -2.08 0.72
C LEU A 48 -1.71 -2.80 2.04
N MET A 49 -2.16 -4.05 1.96
CA MET A 49 -2.34 -4.85 3.16
C MET A 49 -0.99 -5.28 3.71
N THR A 50 -0.76 -5.04 4.99
CA THR A 50 0.50 -5.37 5.66
C THR A 50 0.25 -6.25 6.89
N MET A 51 1.31 -6.87 7.40
CA MET A 51 1.27 -7.73 8.58
C MET A 51 0.24 -8.85 8.45
N VAL A 52 0.08 -9.39 7.24
CA VAL A 52 -0.92 -10.41 6.93
C VAL A 52 -0.42 -11.78 7.38
N ASP A 53 -1.17 -12.42 8.28
CA ASP A 53 -0.97 -13.82 8.61
C ASP A 53 -1.93 -14.66 7.77
N GLY A 54 -1.41 -15.28 6.71
CA GLY A 54 -2.21 -16.08 5.79
C GLY A 54 -2.83 -17.33 6.38
N ARG A 55 -2.46 -17.70 7.61
CA ARG A 55 -3.03 -18.84 8.33
C ARG A 55 -4.33 -18.48 9.06
N THR A 56 -4.64 -17.20 9.19
CA THR A 56 -5.84 -16.74 9.90
C THR A 56 -6.96 -16.40 8.92
N ASN A 57 -8.16 -16.85 9.22
CA ASN A 57 -9.35 -16.49 8.46
C ASN A 57 -9.67 -14.99 8.60
N ASN A 58 -9.35 -14.42 9.76
CA ASN A 58 -9.59 -13.01 10.03
C ASN A 58 -8.86 -12.08 9.04
N ALA A 59 -7.59 -12.39 8.74
CA ALA A 59 -6.82 -11.61 7.76
C ALA A 59 -7.45 -11.66 6.36
N LYS A 60 -7.94 -12.83 5.95
CA LYS A 60 -8.63 -13.00 4.66
C LYS A 60 -9.94 -12.22 4.62
N GLU A 61 -10.72 -12.28 5.68
CA GLU A 61 -11.99 -11.57 5.80
C GLU A 61 -11.79 -10.05 5.74
N ILE A 62 -10.81 -9.54 6.45
CA ILE A 62 -10.49 -8.11 6.46
C ILE A 62 -10.04 -7.65 5.06
N THR A 63 -9.18 -8.42 4.39
CA THR A 63 -8.73 -8.11 3.03
C THR A 63 -9.92 -8.07 2.06
N THR A 64 -10.82 -9.05 2.14
CA THR A 64 -12.01 -9.10 1.32
C THR A 64 -12.91 -7.89 1.58
N LEU A 65 -13.12 -7.55 2.86
CA LEU A 65 -13.93 -6.40 3.25
C LEU A 65 -13.36 -5.10 2.68
N ILE A 66 -12.06 -4.90 2.75
CA ILE A 66 -11.40 -3.73 2.18
C ILE A 66 -11.59 -3.67 0.66
N ARG A 67 -11.43 -4.79 -0.03
CA ARG A 67 -11.62 -4.84 -1.49
C ARG A 67 -13.05 -4.54 -1.89
N GLU A 68 -14.02 -5.07 -1.16
CA GLU A 68 -15.45 -4.83 -1.42
C GLU A 68 -15.85 -3.39 -1.13
N THR A 69 -15.34 -2.82 -0.04
CA THR A 69 -15.71 -1.47 0.39
C THR A 69 -15.04 -0.39 -0.45
N TYR A 70 -13.77 -0.53 -0.76
CA TYR A 70 -12.96 0.53 -1.38
C TYR A 70 -12.47 0.21 -2.79
N GLY A 71 -12.48 -1.05 -3.20
CA GLY A 71 -11.86 -1.51 -4.45
C GLY A 71 -12.44 -0.89 -5.72
N GLY A 72 -13.67 -0.38 -5.67
CA GLY A 72 -14.29 0.32 -6.80
C GLY A 72 -13.82 1.77 -6.98
N LYS A 73 -13.26 2.37 -5.93
CA LYS A 73 -12.82 3.77 -5.93
C LYS A 73 -11.32 3.91 -5.78
N ILE A 74 -10.71 3.04 -4.99
CA ILE A 74 -9.28 3.07 -4.67
C ILE A 74 -8.72 1.68 -4.97
N LYS A 75 -7.60 1.63 -5.68
CA LYS A 75 -6.94 0.35 -5.93
C LYS A 75 -6.50 -0.28 -4.61
N VAL A 76 -6.77 -1.56 -4.45
CA VAL A 76 -6.15 -2.38 -3.40
C VAL A 76 -5.10 -3.24 -4.08
N PHE A 77 -3.85 -3.13 -3.66
CA PHE A 77 -2.76 -3.89 -4.29
C PHE A 77 -3.02 -5.41 -4.19
N GLU A 78 -2.71 -6.12 -5.25
CA GLU A 78 -2.76 -7.60 -5.25
C GLU A 78 -1.75 -8.18 -4.28
N THR A 79 -0.57 -7.54 -4.20
CA THR A 79 0.48 -7.92 -3.28
C THR A 79 0.12 -7.54 -1.86
N ALA A 80 0.33 -8.44 -0.91
CA ALA A 80 0.21 -8.18 0.53
C ALA A 80 1.55 -8.48 1.20
N ILE A 81 1.92 -7.69 2.20
CA ILE A 81 3.15 -7.91 2.96
C ILE A 81 2.83 -8.81 4.15
N PRO A 82 3.42 -10.02 4.21
CA PRO A 82 3.13 -10.95 5.30
C PRO A 82 3.78 -10.53 6.61
N HIS A 83 3.19 -10.99 7.71
CA HIS A 83 3.80 -10.88 9.02
C HIS A 83 5.00 -11.83 9.08
N SER A 84 6.14 -11.36 9.60
CA SER A 84 7.34 -12.18 9.74
C SER A 84 8.20 -11.73 10.92
N VAL A 85 8.62 -12.70 11.71
CA VAL A 85 9.59 -12.49 12.80
C VAL A 85 10.95 -12.05 12.23
N ARG A 86 11.33 -12.56 11.06
CA ARG A 86 12.60 -12.21 10.41
C ARG A 86 12.67 -10.75 10.01
N ALA A 87 11.54 -10.14 9.65
CA ALA A 87 11.49 -8.71 9.35
C ALA A 87 11.85 -7.89 10.59
N ALA A 88 11.35 -8.28 11.77
CA ALA A 88 11.70 -7.64 13.02
C ALA A 88 13.19 -7.87 13.38
N GLU A 89 13.70 -9.06 13.17
CA GLU A 89 15.11 -9.39 13.40
C GLU A 89 16.03 -8.56 12.49
N ALA A 90 15.68 -8.38 11.22
CA ALA A 90 16.45 -7.56 10.29
C ALA A 90 16.60 -6.13 10.80
N SER A 91 15.51 -5.56 11.33
CA SER A 91 15.55 -4.21 11.92
C SER A 91 16.52 -4.12 13.10
N LEU A 92 16.59 -5.16 13.93
CA LEU A 92 17.49 -5.20 15.07
C LEU A 92 18.97 -5.31 14.63
N THR A 93 19.26 -5.95 13.51
CA THR A 93 20.62 -6.12 13.01
C THR A 93 21.09 -4.94 12.15
N GLY A 94 20.21 -4.01 11.83
CA GLY A 94 20.54 -2.88 10.96
C GLY A 94 20.70 -3.23 9.49
N LYS A 95 20.25 -4.42 9.09
CA LYS A 95 20.30 -4.88 7.70
C LYS A 95 18.94 -4.72 7.04
N SER A 96 18.93 -4.54 5.69
CA SER A 96 17.69 -4.59 4.94
C SER A 96 17.16 -6.03 4.92
N ILE A 97 15.85 -6.18 4.68
CA ILE A 97 15.24 -7.51 4.55
C ILE A 97 15.83 -8.26 3.35
N PHE A 98 16.23 -7.56 2.31
CA PHE A 98 16.84 -8.16 1.11
C PHE A 98 18.24 -8.72 1.39
N GLU A 99 18.94 -8.14 2.33
CA GLU A 99 20.26 -8.60 2.77
C GLU A 99 20.15 -9.70 3.83
N TYR A 100 19.23 -9.53 4.78
CA TYR A 100 19.08 -10.43 5.92
C TYR A 100 18.38 -11.75 5.53
N ASP A 101 17.33 -11.69 4.73
CA ASP A 101 16.53 -12.85 4.33
C ASP A 101 16.06 -12.72 2.88
N PRO A 102 17.00 -12.79 1.91
CA PRO A 102 16.69 -12.50 0.51
C PRO A 102 15.68 -13.46 -0.12
N GLY A 103 15.62 -14.71 0.35
CA GLY A 103 14.67 -15.72 -0.14
C GLY A 103 13.38 -15.79 0.67
N GLY A 104 13.23 -14.97 1.69
CA GLY A 104 12.08 -14.99 2.57
C GLY A 104 10.81 -14.41 1.96
N LYS A 105 9.68 -14.69 2.58
CA LYS A 105 8.36 -14.26 2.11
C LYS A 105 8.23 -12.74 2.06
N VAL A 106 8.81 -12.03 3.03
CA VAL A 106 8.73 -10.56 3.09
C VAL A 106 9.53 -9.94 1.95
N ALA A 107 10.77 -10.40 1.72
CA ALA A 107 11.59 -9.92 0.62
C ALA A 107 10.92 -10.16 -0.73
N GLN A 108 10.35 -11.35 -0.92
CA GLN A 108 9.60 -11.68 -2.13
C GLN A 108 8.38 -10.77 -2.31
N ALA A 109 7.65 -10.48 -1.22
CA ALA A 109 6.48 -9.62 -1.25
C ALA A 109 6.85 -8.18 -1.65
N TYR A 110 7.94 -7.63 -1.11
CA TYR A 110 8.40 -6.30 -1.50
C TYR A 110 8.86 -6.26 -2.97
N ARG A 111 9.49 -7.32 -3.48
CA ARG A 111 9.81 -7.40 -4.91
C ARG A 111 8.56 -7.43 -5.77
N ALA A 112 7.55 -8.20 -5.37
CA ALA A 112 6.27 -8.26 -6.07
C ALA A 112 5.54 -6.91 -6.04
N LEU A 113 5.57 -6.22 -4.90
CA LEU A 113 5.02 -4.87 -4.77
C LEU A 113 5.71 -3.90 -5.72
N THR A 114 7.03 -3.97 -5.81
CA THR A 114 7.81 -3.12 -6.72
C THR A 114 7.40 -3.36 -8.18
N LYS A 115 7.24 -4.60 -8.58
CA LYS A 115 6.79 -4.94 -9.94
C LYS A 115 5.39 -4.42 -10.21
N GLU A 116 4.48 -4.57 -9.27
CA GLU A 116 3.11 -4.09 -9.38
C GLU A 116 3.08 -2.57 -9.49
N GLY A 117 3.85 -1.86 -8.67
CA GLY A 117 3.99 -0.40 -8.73
C GLY A 117 4.56 0.09 -10.05
N LEU A 118 5.58 -0.59 -10.58
CA LEU A 118 6.17 -0.24 -11.87
C LEU A 118 5.19 -0.47 -13.03
N GLN A 119 4.39 -1.51 -12.97
CA GLN A 119 3.34 -1.75 -13.98
C GLN A 119 2.29 -0.66 -13.97
N LEU A 120 1.87 -0.21 -12.79
CA LEU A 120 0.95 0.93 -12.65
C LEU A 120 1.53 2.19 -13.27
N GLU A 121 2.79 2.47 -13.02
CA GLU A 121 3.46 3.63 -13.58
C GLU A 121 3.49 3.57 -15.11
N LYS A 122 3.81 2.42 -15.68
CA LYS A 122 3.79 2.22 -17.13
C LYS A 122 2.40 2.42 -17.73
N GLN A 123 1.36 1.90 -17.08
CA GLN A 123 -0.02 2.07 -17.52
C GLN A 123 -0.43 3.54 -17.51
N ARG A 124 -0.02 4.29 -16.50
CA ARG A 124 -0.30 5.73 -16.40
C ARG A 124 0.41 6.52 -17.49
N GLN A 125 1.67 6.22 -17.74
CA GLN A 125 2.44 6.86 -18.79
C GLN A 125 1.82 6.58 -20.16
N LYS A 126 1.38 5.35 -20.41
CA LYS A 126 0.71 4.98 -21.64
C LYS A 126 -0.62 5.72 -21.80
N ALA A 127 -1.45 5.74 -20.76
CA ALA A 127 -2.72 6.46 -20.79
C ALA A 127 -2.53 7.95 -21.06
N LYS A 128 -1.52 8.55 -20.44
CA LYS A 128 -1.16 9.95 -20.65
C LYS A 128 -0.69 10.21 -22.08
N SER A 129 0.13 9.31 -22.62
CA SER A 129 0.60 9.39 -24.01
C SER A 129 -0.56 9.25 -25.00
N ASP A 130 -1.49 8.33 -24.77
CA ASP A 130 -2.67 8.12 -25.62
C ASP A 130 -3.60 9.34 -25.60
N LEU A 131 -3.72 10.02 -24.47
CA LEU A 131 -4.49 11.28 -24.38
C LEU A 131 -3.87 12.43 -25.18
N LEU A 132 -2.57 12.42 -25.39
CA LEU A 132 -1.86 13.45 -26.13
C LEU A 132 -1.84 13.19 -27.65
N ARG A 133 -2.29 12.03 -28.08
CA ARG A 133 -2.46 11.71 -29.49
C ARG A 133 -3.87 12.08 -29.94
#